data_e35f2e09e481d835af0fb084cd76a3d6
#
_entry.id   e35f2e09e481d835af0fb084cd76a3d6
#
_cell.length_a   1.000
_cell.length_b   1.000
_cell.length_c   1.000
_cell.angle_alpha   90.00
_cell.angle_beta   90.00
_cell.angle_gamma   90.00
#
_symmetry.space_group_name_H-M   'P 1'
#
loop_
_entity.id
_entity.type
_entity.pdbx_description
1 polymer ?
#
loop_
_entity_poly.entity_id
_entity_poly.type
_entity_poly.pdbx_seq_one_letter_code
_entity_poly.pdbx_strand_id
1 'polypeptide(L)'
;MKIDDMDKKILNLLLEDSRLSMREIAKRIHLSAPSVTERVRKLENEGYIQGYTIQLDYAKLGYTVECFVEVTLRYGDYEKFRDFIAEYDTAEFCYRIAGKACYIVKLRLKQLSDIEHFINSITLFAGTVTHIVLSKYETKNNFLQ
;
A
#
# COMPACT_ATOMS: atom_id res chain seq x y z
N MET A 1 -7.01 23.17 2.18
CA MET A 1 -5.70 23.84 2.39
C MET A 1 -4.83 23.64 1.14
N LYS A 2 -4.06 24.66 0.74
CA LYS A 2 -3.02 24.49 -0.30
C LYS A 2 -1.68 24.29 0.45
N ILE A 3 -0.98 23.17 0.16
CA ILE A 3 0.33 22.91 0.74
C ILE A 3 1.39 23.82 0.12
N ASP A 4 2.32 24.32 0.95
CA ASP A 4 3.46 25.14 0.54
C ASP A 4 4.76 24.30 0.43
N ASP A 5 5.85 24.93 0.04
CA ASP A 5 7.15 24.24 -0.12
C ASP A 5 7.72 23.72 1.21
N MET A 6 7.38 24.35 2.33
CA MET A 6 7.79 23.84 3.65
C MET A 6 7.00 22.61 4.05
N ASP A 7 5.71 22.58 3.72
CA ASP A 7 4.87 21.39 3.93
C ASP A 7 5.38 20.20 3.09
N LYS A 8 5.78 20.45 1.83
CA LYS A 8 6.38 19.41 0.98
C LYS A 8 7.70 18.88 1.57
N LYS A 9 8.57 19.76 2.09
CA LYS A 9 9.81 19.35 2.76
C LYS A 9 9.54 18.49 3.99
N ILE A 10 8.55 18.85 4.81
CA ILE A 10 8.13 18.06 5.98
C ILE A 10 7.65 16.69 5.53
N LEU A 11 6.77 16.63 4.53
CA LEU A 11 6.25 15.36 4.01
C LEU A 11 7.36 14.47 3.44
N ASN A 12 8.33 15.03 2.70
CA ASN A 12 9.46 14.25 2.18
C ASN A 12 10.32 13.65 3.30
N LEU A 13 10.61 14.44 4.35
CA LEU A 13 11.36 13.94 5.50
C LEU A 13 10.62 12.81 6.25
N LEU A 14 9.31 12.95 6.41
CA LEU A 14 8.49 11.92 7.05
C LEU A 14 8.32 10.67 6.17
N LEU A 15 8.36 10.80 4.84
CA LEU A 15 8.37 9.68 3.91
C LEU A 15 9.70 8.91 3.96
N GLU A 16 10.82 9.61 4.19
CA GLU A 16 12.14 8.97 4.36
C GLU A 16 12.25 8.28 5.72
N ASP A 17 11.84 8.95 6.79
CA ASP A 17 11.84 8.41 8.15
C ASP A 17 10.69 9.01 8.98
N SER A 18 9.62 8.24 9.12
CA SER A 18 8.43 8.64 9.89
C SER A 18 8.67 8.74 11.40
N ARG A 19 9.84 8.33 11.90
CA ARG A 19 10.22 8.42 13.33
C ARG A 19 10.94 9.71 13.68
N LEU A 20 11.25 10.58 12.71
CA LEU A 20 11.87 11.87 12.99
C LEU A 20 11.02 12.68 13.97
N SER A 21 11.67 13.19 15.01
CA SER A 21 11.02 14.13 15.94
C SER A 21 10.79 15.49 15.26
N MET A 22 9.81 16.23 15.76
CA MET A 22 9.54 17.59 15.28
C MET A 22 10.77 18.51 15.37
N ARG A 23 11.64 18.28 16.37
CA ARG A 23 12.91 19.02 16.54
C ARG A 23 13.92 18.67 15.44
N GLU A 24 14.03 17.39 15.06
CA GLU A 24 14.93 16.96 13.99
C GLU A 24 14.47 17.49 12.63
N ILE A 25 13.18 17.44 12.35
CA ILE A 25 12.60 18.03 11.14
C ILE A 25 12.88 19.52 11.10
N ALA A 26 12.57 20.25 12.20
CA ALA A 26 12.77 21.68 12.31
C ALA A 26 14.22 22.09 12.03
N LYS A 27 15.20 21.35 12.56
CA LYS A 27 16.63 21.56 12.31
C LYS A 27 16.99 21.40 10.82
N ARG A 28 16.42 20.40 10.14
CA ARG A 28 16.73 20.11 8.72
C ARG A 28 16.17 21.15 7.76
N ILE A 29 15.02 21.75 8.10
CA ILE A 29 14.34 22.73 7.23
C ILE A 29 14.42 24.17 7.73
N HIS A 30 15.23 24.44 8.78
CA HIS A 30 15.47 25.76 9.36
C HIS A 30 14.17 26.45 9.86
N LEU A 31 13.31 25.69 10.54
CA LEU A 31 12.12 26.19 11.23
C LEU A 31 12.23 25.99 12.75
N SER A 32 11.30 26.58 13.51
CA SER A 32 11.12 26.24 14.92
C SER A 32 10.33 24.95 15.10
N ALA A 33 10.60 24.16 16.15
CA ALA A 33 9.88 22.93 16.43
C ALA A 33 8.37 23.14 16.63
N PRO A 34 7.90 24.21 17.31
CA PRO A 34 6.46 24.52 17.37
C PRO A 34 5.84 24.76 16.00
N SER A 35 6.53 25.45 15.08
CA SER A 35 6.04 25.68 13.72
C SER A 35 5.90 24.38 12.93
N VAL A 36 6.88 23.47 13.05
CA VAL A 36 6.79 22.14 12.43
C VAL A 36 5.62 21.34 13.01
N THR A 37 5.48 21.34 14.34
CA THR A 37 4.39 20.62 15.02
C THR A 37 3.02 21.09 14.54
N GLU A 38 2.83 22.41 14.41
CA GLU A 38 1.57 22.97 13.93
C GLU A 38 1.28 22.57 12.47
N ARG A 39 2.31 22.61 11.60
CA ARG A 39 2.19 22.20 10.20
C ARG A 39 1.86 20.72 10.07
N VAL A 40 2.54 19.85 10.79
CA VAL A 40 2.25 18.39 10.78
C VAL A 40 0.83 18.14 11.23
N ARG A 41 0.39 18.74 12.35
CA ARG A 41 -1.00 18.61 12.83
C ARG A 41 -2.02 19.06 11.77
N LYS A 42 -1.71 20.14 11.03
CA LYS A 42 -2.58 20.63 9.97
C LYS A 42 -2.62 19.66 8.77
N LEU A 43 -1.46 19.10 8.39
CA LEU A 43 -1.39 18.07 7.34
C LEU A 43 -2.15 16.80 7.71
N GLU A 44 -2.14 16.41 8.98
CA GLU A 44 -2.94 15.30 9.52
C GLU A 44 -4.45 15.62 9.48
N ASN A 45 -4.84 16.77 10.02
CA ASN A 45 -6.25 17.18 10.09
C ASN A 45 -6.89 17.36 8.70
N GLU A 46 -6.11 17.82 7.72
CA GLU A 46 -6.54 18.00 6.33
C GLU A 46 -6.45 16.71 5.50
N GLY A 47 -5.96 15.61 6.11
CA GLY A 47 -5.88 14.29 5.48
C GLY A 47 -4.74 14.11 4.46
N TYR A 48 -3.76 15.03 4.40
CA TYR A 48 -2.54 14.82 3.61
C TYR A 48 -1.69 13.71 4.21
N ILE A 49 -1.59 13.65 5.54
CA ILE A 49 -1.02 12.52 6.27
C ILE A 49 -2.21 11.67 6.74
N GLN A 50 -2.34 10.48 6.19
CA GLN A 50 -3.42 9.54 6.52
C GLN A 50 -3.04 8.58 7.66
N GLY A 51 -1.74 8.48 7.96
CA GLY A 51 -1.25 7.61 9.02
C GLY A 51 0.25 7.40 8.91
N TYR A 52 0.78 6.69 9.90
CA TYR A 52 2.18 6.28 9.99
C TYR A 52 2.23 4.76 10.04
N THR A 53 3.19 4.16 9.34
CA THR A 53 3.32 2.71 9.28
C THR A 53 4.78 2.29 9.30
N ILE A 54 5.01 1.00 9.43
CA ILE A 54 6.32 0.39 9.36
C ILE A 54 6.43 -0.48 8.11
N GLN A 55 7.65 -0.66 7.63
CA GLN A 55 7.95 -1.66 6.60
C GLN A 55 8.46 -2.93 7.28
N LEU A 56 7.91 -4.08 6.88
CA LEU A 56 8.30 -5.38 7.41
C LEU A 56 9.08 -6.17 6.36
N ASP A 57 10.09 -6.89 6.83
CA ASP A 57 10.72 -7.95 6.03
C ASP A 57 9.85 -9.21 6.11
N TYR A 58 8.92 -9.32 5.16
CA TYR A 58 7.97 -10.43 5.13
C TYR A 58 8.64 -11.78 4.88
N ALA A 59 9.79 -11.82 4.22
CA ALA A 59 10.55 -13.07 4.04
C ALA A 59 11.03 -13.63 5.38
N LYS A 60 11.49 -12.75 6.29
CA LYS A 60 11.85 -13.15 7.67
C LYS A 60 10.65 -13.65 8.49
N LEU A 61 9.45 -13.23 8.13
CA LEU A 61 8.21 -13.72 8.74
C LEU A 61 7.67 -15.00 8.06
N GLY A 62 8.42 -15.56 7.11
CA GLY A 62 8.06 -16.78 6.40
C GLY A 62 7.18 -16.60 5.16
N TYR A 63 6.89 -15.36 4.76
CA TYR A 63 6.14 -15.06 3.52
C TYR A 63 7.12 -14.87 2.37
N THR A 64 7.48 -15.96 1.73
CA THR A 64 8.53 -16.00 0.69
C THR A 64 7.99 -15.90 -0.73
N VAL A 65 6.67 -16.02 -0.92
CA VAL A 65 6.01 -15.93 -2.22
C VAL A 65 5.16 -14.68 -2.27
N GLU A 66 5.32 -13.90 -3.32
CA GLU A 66 4.53 -12.71 -3.60
C GLU A 66 4.00 -12.80 -5.02
N CYS A 67 2.72 -12.55 -5.21
CA CYS A 67 2.12 -12.56 -6.53
C CYS A 67 1.03 -11.49 -6.69
N PHE A 68 0.78 -11.12 -7.94
CA PHE A 68 -0.38 -10.35 -8.36
C PHE A 68 -1.35 -11.27 -9.07
N VAL A 69 -2.61 -11.22 -8.70
CA VAL A 69 -3.68 -12.01 -9.34
C VAL A 69 -4.68 -11.06 -9.99
N GLU A 70 -4.76 -11.13 -11.30
CA GLU A 70 -5.85 -10.49 -12.04
C GLU A 70 -7.10 -11.35 -11.87
N VAL A 71 -8.22 -10.73 -11.48
CA VAL A 71 -9.49 -11.40 -11.26
C VAL A 71 -10.53 -10.85 -12.23
N THR A 72 -11.14 -11.72 -13.01
CA THR A 72 -12.24 -11.38 -13.92
C THR A 72 -13.50 -12.10 -13.45
N LEU A 73 -14.46 -11.33 -12.94
CA LEU A 73 -15.70 -11.91 -12.43
C LEU A 73 -16.63 -12.33 -13.54
N ARG A 74 -17.37 -13.40 -13.29
CA ARG A 74 -18.45 -13.90 -14.14
C ARG A 74 -19.78 -13.40 -13.57
N TYR A 75 -20.71 -13.02 -14.44
CA TYR A 75 -22.11 -12.75 -14.11
C TYR A 75 -22.37 -11.73 -13.00
N GLY A 76 -21.47 -10.76 -12.77
CA GLY A 76 -21.72 -9.65 -11.87
C GLY A 76 -21.60 -9.95 -10.36
N ASP A 77 -20.90 -11.00 -9.96
CA ASP A 77 -20.68 -11.42 -8.57
C ASP A 77 -19.72 -10.48 -7.79
N TYR A 78 -19.85 -9.15 -7.98
CA TYR A 78 -18.97 -8.15 -7.38
C TYR A 78 -19.05 -8.09 -5.87
N GLU A 79 -20.24 -8.18 -5.28
CA GLU A 79 -20.42 -8.17 -3.81
C GLU A 79 -19.79 -9.41 -3.19
N LYS A 80 -20.07 -10.56 -3.76
CA LYS A 80 -19.52 -11.83 -3.29
C LYS A 80 -18.00 -11.83 -3.29
N PHE A 81 -17.37 -11.29 -4.33
CA PHE A 81 -15.93 -11.18 -4.38
C PHE A 81 -15.37 -10.18 -3.35
N ARG A 82 -16.02 -9.02 -3.18
CA ARG A 82 -15.61 -8.03 -2.19
C ARG A 82 -15.66 -8.58 -0.76
N ASP A 83 -16.72 -9.29 -0.42
CA ASP A 83 -16.86 -9.92 0.89
C ASP A 83 -15.79 -10.99 1.10
N PHE A 84 -15.54 -11.82 0.08
CA PHE A 84 -14.49 -12.83 0.12
C PHE A 84 -13.10 -12.22 0.35
N ILE A 85 -12.73 -11.21 -0.44
CA ILE A 85 -11.39 -10.63 -0.38
C ILE A 85 -11.14 -9.80 0.88
N ALA A 86 -12.19 -9.18 1.45
CA ALA A 86 -12.10 -8.42 2.70
C ALA A 86 -11.67 -9.28 3.89
N GLU A 87 -12.02 -10.56 3.88
CA GLU A 87 -11.70 -11.54 4.93
C GLU A 87 -10.49 -12.42 4.58
N TYR A 88 -9.81 -12.16 3.44
CA TYR A 88 -8.69 -12.99 3.00
C TYR A 88 -7.36 -12.52 3.59
N ASP A 89 -6.88 -13.19 4.63
CA ASP A 89 -5.76 -12.79 5.49
C ASP A 89 -4.45 -12.47 4.75
N THR A 90 -4.19 -13.14 3.63
CA THR A 90 -2.93 -12.98 2.88
C THR A 90 -3.04 -12.00 1.72
N ALA A 91 -4.19 -11.35 1.54
CA ALA A 91 -4.35 -10.25 0.60
C ALA A 91 -3.80 -8.94 1.20
N GLU A 92 -2.75 -8.41 0.57
CA GLU A 92 -2.15 -7.14 1.00
C GLU A 92 -2.98 -5.95 0.51
N PHE A 93 -3.48 -6.03 -0.73
CA PHE A 93 -4.44 -5.10 -1.30
C PHE A 93 -5.29 -5.76 -2.39
N CYS A 94 -6.42 -5.13 -2.66
CA CYS A 94 -7.28 -5.43 -3.79
C CYS A 94 -7.76 -4.12 -4.42
N TYR A 95 -7.43 -3.90 -5.69
CA TYR A 95 -7.88 -2.73 -6.44
C TYR A 95 -8.84 -3.14 -7.55
N ARG A 96 -9.95 -2.39 -7.67
CA ARG A 96 -10.78 -2.46 -8.86
C ARG A 96 -10.07 -1.72 -9.98
N ILE A 97 -9.95 -2.35 -11.13
CA ILE A 97 -9.24 -1.80 -12.30
C ILE A 97 -10.14 -1.73 -13.52
N ALA A 98 -9.81 -0.87 -14.44
CA ALA A 98 -10.40 -0.82 -15.77
C ALA A 98 -9.49 -1.53 -16.77
N GLY A 99 -10.03 -2.48 -17.54
CA GLY A 99 -9.27 -3.27 -18.50
C GLY A 99 -9.90 -4.65 -18.70
N LYS A 100 -9.09 -5.63 -19.07
CA LYS A 100 -9.55 -7.01 -19.25
C LYS A 100 -9.98 -7.66 -17.95
N ALA A 101 -9.27 -7.41 -16.86
CA ALA A 101 -9.61 -7.86 -15.53
C ALA A 101 -10.48 -6.84 -14.78
N CYS A 102 -11.25 -7.33 -13.80
CA CYS A 102 -12.07 -6.49 -12.93
C CYS A 102 -11.30 -5.98 -11.71
N TYR A 103 -10.41 -6.81 -11.18
CA TYR A 103 -9.60 -6.53 -9.99
C TYR A 103 -8.16 -7.02 -10.17
N ILE A 104 -7.26 -6.38 -9.44
CA ILE A 104 -5.91 -6.88 -9.19
C ILE A 104 -5.72 -7.02 -7.69
N VAL A 105 -5.29 -8.21 -7.26
CA VAL A 105 -5.03 -8.56 -5.87
C VAL A 105 -3.56 -8.83 -5.69
N LYS A 106 -2.96 -8.28 -4.65
CA LYS A 106 -1.60 -8.65 -4.24
C LYS A 106 -1.67 -9.61 -3.06
N LEU A 107 -1.10 -10.79 -3.22
CA LEU A 107 -1.01 -11.80 -2.17
C LEU A 107 0.42 -11.93 -1.67
N ARG A 108 0.56 -12.13 -0.35
CA ARG A 108 1.79 -12.57 0.30
C ARG A 108 1.57 -13.94 0.91
N LEU A 109 2.34 -14.91 0.46
CA LEU A 109 2.10 -16.32 0.72
C LEU A 109 3.38 -16.98 1.26
N LYS A 110 3.21 -18.07 1.97
CA LYS A 110 4.33 -18.85 2.51
C LYS A 110 4.90 -19.82 1.47
N GLN A 111 4.05 -20.34 0.60
CA GLN A 111 4.42 -21.35 -0.39
C GLN A 111 3.57 -21.23 -1.65
N LEU A 112 4.04 -21.81 -2.76
CA LEU A 112 3.36 -21.74 -4.05
C LEU A 112 1.98 -22.40 -4.06
N SER A 113 1.79 -23.48 -3.29
CA SER A 113 0.49 -24.14 -3.16
C SER A 113 -0.62 -23.25 -2.59
N ASP A 114 -0.26 -22.19 -1.87
CA ASP A 114 -1.25 -21.23 -1.36
C ASP A 114 -1.90 -20.41 -2.48
N ILE A 115 -1.21 -20.27 -3.63
CA ILE A 115 -1.78 -19.65 -4.84
C ILE A 115 -2.94 -20.49 -5.35
N GLU A 116 -2.75 -21.80 -5.44
CA GLU A 116 -3.77 -22.75 -5.90
C GLU A 116 -4.99 -22.71 -4.96
N HIS A 117 -4.75 -22.63 -3.65
CA HIS A 117 -5.81 -22.48 -2.66
C HIS A 117 -6.66 -21.23 -2.90
N PHE A 118 -6.02 -20.07 -3.14
CA PHE A 118 -6.72 -18.83 -3.47
C PHE A 118 -7.55 -18.97 -4.76
N ILE A 119 -6.95 -19.49 -5.83
CA ILE A 119 -7.62 -19.67 -7.12
C ILE A 119 -8.85 -20.58 -6.97
N ASN A 120 -8.70 -21.69 -6.27
CA ASN A 120 -9.79 -22.66 -6.05
C ASN A 120 -10.94 -22.04 -5.25
N SER A 121 -10.65 -21.13 -4.33
CA SER A 121 -11.67 -20.43 -3.52
C SER A 121 -12.61 -19.55 -4.35
N ILE A 122 -12.19 -19.08 -5.53
CA ILE A 122 -12.97 -18.17 -6.37
C ILE A 122 -13.30 -18.73 -7.77
N THR A 123 -12.83 -19.92 -8.10
CA THR A 123 -12.91 -20.48 -9.46
C THR A 123 -14.36 -20.64 -9.97
N LEU A 124 -15.33 -20.79 -9.07
CA LEU A 124 -16.76 -20.95 -9.44
C LEU A 124 -17.34 -19.65 -10.03
N PHE A 125 -16.84 -18.49 -9.62
CA PHE A 125 -17.40 -17.19 -10.02
C PHE A 125 -16.40 -16.23 -10.65
N ALA A 126 -15.12 -16.62 -10.75
CA ALA A 126 -14.08 -15.78 -11.33
C ALA A 126 -13.07 -16.57 -12.16
N GLY A 127 -12.54 -15.95 -13.21
CA GLY A 127 -11.32 -16.34 -13.88
C GLY A 127 -10.14 -15.58 -13.32
N THR A 128 -8.93 -16.17 -13.34
CA THR A 128 -7.72 -15.56 -12.78
C THR A 128 -6.53 -15.68 -13.72
N VAL A 129 -5.63 -14.68 -13.65
CA VAL A 129 -4.26 -14.74 -14.20
C VAL A 129 -3.32 -14.37 -13.09
N THR A 130 -2.36 -15.25 -12.78
CA THR A 130 -1.41 -15.04 -11.68
C THR A 130 -0.03 -14.65 -12.22
N HIS A 131 0.54 -13.59 -11.66
CA HIS A 131 1.88 -13.09 -11.94
C HIS A 131 2.72 -13.23 -10.67
N ILE A 132 3.72 -14.13 -10.70
CA ILE A 132 4.63 -14.31 -9.57
C ILE A 132 5.72 -13.24 -9.62
N VAL A 133 5.96 -12.57 -8.49
CA VAL A 133 7.04 -11.59 -8.36
C VAL A 133 8.37 -12.32 -8.25
N LEU A 134 9.25 -12.11 -9.22
CA LEU A 134 10.59 -12.72 -9.23
C LEU A 134 11.61 -11.86 -8.50
N SER A 135 11.52 -10.54 -8.65
CA SER A 135 12.44 -9.58 -8.03
C SER A 135 11.78 -8.22 -7.88
N LYS A 136 12.34 -7.40 -6.99
CA LYS A 136 11.91 -6.02 -6.76
C LYS A 136 13.06 -5.07 -7.06
N TYR A 137 12.70 -3.94 -7.60
CA TYR A 137 13.61 -2.82 -7.84
C TYR A 137 13.11 -1.58 -7.14
N GLU A 138 13.99 -0.88 -6.46
CA GLU A 138 13.64 0.40 -5.83
C GLU A 138 13.43 1.47 -6.90
N THR A 139 12.40 2.26 -6.74
CA THR A 139 12.08 3.40 -7.59
C THR A 139 12.16 4.68 -6.78
N LYS A 140 12.61 5.77 -7.40
CA LYS A 140 12.59 7.08 -6.76
C LYS A 140 11.18 7.65 -6.82
N ASN A 141 10.59 7.87 -5.66
CA ASN A 141 9.31 8.55 -5.52
C ASN A 141 9.54 10.07 -5.34
N ASN A 142 9.28 10.85 -6.40
CA ASN A 142 9.50 12.30 -6.39
C ASN A 142 8.17 13.06 -6.61
N PHE A 143 7.09 12.61 -6.00
CA PHE A 143 5.76 13.23 -6.19
C PHE A 143 5.63 14.63 -5.57
N LEU A 144 6.52 15.02 -4.65
CA LEU A 144 6.47 16.28 -3.91
C LEU A 144 7.53 17.29 -4.37
N GLN A 145 7.97 17.21 -5.62
CA GLN A 145 8.84 18.21 -6.21
C GLN A 145 8.14 19.54 -6.45
#